data_0255a455535718eb1d56c67c31594860
#
_entry.id   0255a455535718eb1d56c67c31594860
#
_cell.length_a   1.000
_cell.length_b   1.000
_cell.length_c   1.000
_cell.angle_alpha   90.00
_cell.angle_beta   90.00
_cell.angle_gamma   90.00
#
_symmetry.space_group_name_H-M   'P 1'
#
loop_
_entity.id
_entity.type
_entity.pdbx_description
1 polymer ?
#
loop_
_entity_poly.entity_id
_entity_poly.type
_entity_poly.pdbx_seq_one_letter_code
_entity_poly.pdbx_strand_id
1 'polypeptide(L)'
;MSRKRMQPDLDLTPLIDVLFMLVLFFVMTASLLQGQISVRLPSGEGTALRGRPVVLEILAGGGLRYDGKEVNREEMITRALQDDRNGRDIVVAADRNVPYGRVTSLLEALRLKGIRDVGLALEGGKAP
;
A
#
# COMPACT_ATOMS: atom_id res chain seq x y z
N MET A 1 65.63 17.55 -25.38
CA MET A 1 64.24 17.44 -25.91
C MET A 1 63.41 16.66 -24.92
N SER A 2 62.64 17.39 -24.12
CA SER A 2 61.73 16.75 -23.20
C SER A 2 60.45 16.35 -23.97
N ARG A 3 60.29 15.07 -24.19
CA ARG A 3 58.99 14.56 -24.64
C ARG A 3 58.02 14.74 -23.50
N LYS A 4 57.10 15.67 -23.66
CA LYS A 4 55.90 15.72 -22.83
C LYS A 4 55.16 14.40 -23.00
N ARG A 5 55.27 13.54 -22.00
CA ARG A 5 54.38 12.40 -21.90
C ARG A 5 52.96 12.92 -21.76
N MET A 6 52.20 12.80 -22.80
CA MET A 6 50.76 12.96 -22.67
C MET A 6 50.29 11.85 -21.72
N GLN A 7 50.00 12.22 -20.49
CA GLN A 7 49.24 11.32 -19.62
C GLN A 7 47.83 11.23 -20.21
N PRO A 8 47.34 10.02 -20.50
CA PRO A 8 45.96 9.90 -20.87
C PRO A 8 45.10 10.42 -19.73
N ASP A 9 44.40 11.50 -19.98
CA ASP A 9 43.35 11.96 -19.08
C ASP A 9 42.28 10.87 -19.03
N LEU A 10 42.25 10.14 -17.92
CA LEU A 10 41.18 9.19 -17.63
C LEU A 10 39.89 10.00 -17.45
N ASP A 11 39.06 9.97 -18.48
CA ASP A 11 37.76 10.57 -18.40
C ASP A 11 36.85 9.62 -17.61
N LEU A 12 36.53 10.01 -16.38
CA LEU A 12 35.66 9.26 -15.48
C LEU A 12 34.19 9.56 -15.69
N THR A 13 33.88 10.48 -16.60
CA THR A 13 32.50 10.91 -16.87
C THR A 13 31.57 9.73 -17.25
N PRO A 14 31.97 8.80 -18.15
CA PRO A 14 31.12 7.65 -18.46
C PRO A 14 30.89 6.73 -17.25
N LEU A 15 31.90 6.58 -16.39
CA LEU A 15 31.78 5.76 -15.19
C LEU A 15 30.80 6.36 -14.18
N ILE A 16 30.88 7.66 -13.99
CA ILE A 16 29.95 8.41 -13.12
C ILE A 16 28.54 8.34 -13.67
N ASP A 17 28.37 8.43 -14.96
CA ASP A 17 27.06 8.36 -15.63
C ASP A 17 26.39 6.99 -15.39
N VAL A 18 27.13 5.91 -15.59
CA VAL A 18 26.65 4.54 -15.32
C VAL A 18 26.29 4.39 -13.84
N LEU A 19 27.13 4.88 -12.95
CA LEU A 19 26.85 4.84 -11.51
C LEU A 19 25.60 5.62 -11.16
N PHE A 20 25.44 6.80 -11.74
CA PHE A 20 24.26 7.66 -11.52
C PHE A 20 22.99 7.00 -12.06
N MET A 21 23.06 6.37 -13.23
CA MET A 21 21.94 5.62 -13.80
C MET A 21 21.53 4.43 -12.92
N LEU A 22 22.51 3.72 -12.36
CA LEU A 22 22.22 2.63 -11.41
C LEU A 22 21.54 3.15 -10.15
N VAL A 23 22.01 4.26 -9.59
CA VAL A 23 21.41 4.88 -8.41
C VAL A 23 19.96 5.31 -8.70
N LEU A 24 19.72 5.95 -9.83
CA LEU A 24 18.37 6.34 -10.26
C LEU A 24 17.47 5.11 -10.44
N PHE A 25 18.00 4.05 -11.02
CA PHE A 25 17.27 2.80 -11.20
C PHE A 25 16.86 2.20 -9.84
N PHE A 26 17.79 2.16 -8.89
CA PHE A 26 17.49 1.68 -7.54
C PHE A 26 16.44 2.55 -6.83
N VAL A 27 16.56 3.85 -6.95
CA VAL A 27 15.60 4.80 -6.36
C VAL A 27 14.20 4.59 -6.96
N MET A 28 14.09 4.47 -8.28
CA MET A 28 12.81 4.21 -8.93
C MET A 28 12.23 2.87 -8.53
N THR A 29 13.05 1.82 -8.50
CA THR A 29 12.60 0.48 -8.10
C THR A 29 12.13 0.46 -6.65
N ALA A 30 12.86 1.11 -5.76
CA ALA A 30 12.48 1.24 -4.36
C ALA A 30 11.16 2.01 -4.19
N SER A 31 10.93 3.03 -5.01
CA SER A 31 9.68 3.80 -5.00
C SER A 31 8.49 2.95 -5.45
N LEU A 32 8.67 2.06 -6.42
CA LEU A 32 7.63 1.15 -6.87
C LEU A 32 7.28 0.09 -5.82
N LEU A 33 8.28 -0.34 -5.04
CA LEU A 33 8.06 -1.31 -3.98
C LEU A 33 7.30 -0.72 -2.78
N GLN A 34 7.36 0.59 -2.59
CA GLN A 34 6.61 1.28 -1.53
C GLN A 34 5.10 1.32 -1.79
N GLY A 35 4.68 1.09 -3.03
CA GLY A 35 3.26 0.97 -3.38
C GLY A 35 2.64 -0.38 -3.04
N GLN A 36 3.44 -1.32 -2.60
CA GLN A 36 2.88 -2.56 -2.07
C GLN A 36 2.31 -2.27 -0.69
N ILE A 37 1.00 -2.38 -0.60
CA ILE A 37 0.28 -2.32 0.64
C ILE A 37 0.91 -3.36 1.57
N SER A 38 1.80 -2.89 2.43
CA SER A 38 2.26 -3.68 3.54
C SER A 38 1.07 -3.81 4.49
N VAL A 39 0.24 -4.80 4.23
CA VAL A 39 -0.74 -5.22 5.20
C VAL A 39 0.08 -5.70 6.40
N ARG A 40 0.27 -4.83 7.36
CA ARG A 40 0.67 -5.26 8.67
C ARG A 40 -0.48 -6.12 9.18
N LEU A 41 -0.34 -7.40 8.92
CA LEU A 41 -1.13 -8.37 9.63
C LEU A 41 -0.92 -8.08 11.10
N PRO A 42 -1.99 -7.84 11.85
CA PRO A 42 -1.84 -7.82 13.29
C PRO A 42 -1.11 -9.12 13.62
N SER A 43 0.06 -8.99 14.17
CA SER A 43 0.85 -10.12 14.64
C SER A 43 0.14 -10.73 15.85
N GLY A 44 -1.00 -11.31 15.59
CA GLY A 44 -1.63 -12.23 16.50
C GLY A 44 -0.78 -13.48 16.50
N GLU A 45 -0.18 -13.77 17.61
CA GLU A 45 0.62 -14.95 17.80
C GLU A 45 -0.13 -16.18 17.26
N GLY A 46 0.44 -16.83 16.23
CA GLY A 46 0.04 -18.16 15.79
C GLY A 46 -1.29 -18.27 15.07
N THR A 47 -1.90 -17.21 14.67
CA THR A 47 -3.04 -17.32 13.77
C THR A 47 -2.55 -17.49 12.35
N ALA A 48 -2.57 -18.71 11.89
CA ALA A 48 -2.53 -19.00 10.48
C ALA A 48 -3.58 -18.14 9.80
N LEU A 49 -3.17 -17.44 8.73
CA LEU A 49 -4.08 -16.67 7.88
C LEU A 49 -5.29 -17.53 7.54
N ARG A 50 -6.44 -17.16 8.07
CA ARG A 50 -7.71 -17.81 7.76
C ARG A 50 -8.19 -17.35 6.38
N GLY A 51 -7.51 -17.80 5.32
CA GLY A 51 -7.85 -17.43 3.96
C GLY A 51 -7.32 -16.04 3.55
N ARG A 52 -7.66 -15.63 2.35
CA ARG A 52 -7.33 -14.30 1.85
C ARG A 52 -8.10 -13.24 2.63
N PRO A 53 -7.43 -12.16 3.08
CA PRO A 53 -8.15 -11.06 3.68
C PRO A 53 -9.10 -10.43 2.67
N VAL A 54 -10.25 -10.02 3.14
CA VAL A 54 -11.22 -9.28 2.33
C VAL A 54 -10.82 -7.82 2.32
N VAL A 55 -10.66 -7.26 1.14
CA VAL A 55 -10.25 -5.86 0.99
C VAL A 55 -11.47 -4.99 0.65
N LEU A 56 -11.74 -4.03 1.53
CA LEU A 56 -12.73 -2.99 1.31
C LEU A 56 -12.01 -1.75 0.81
N GLU A 57 -12.23 -1.38 -0.45
CA GLU A 57 -11.58 -0.21 -1.04
C GLU A 57 -12.49 1.01 -1.03
N ILE A 58 -11.93 2.13 -0.61
CA ILE A 58 -12.56 3.45 -0.73
C ILE A 58 -11.85 4.19 -1.85
N LEU A 59 -12.55 4.46 -2.93
CA LEU A 59 -12.00 5.14 -4.09
C LEU A 59 -11.99 6.67 -3.89
N ALA A 60 -11.10 7.35 -4.59
CA ALA A 60 -10.95 8.80 -4.53
C ALA A 60 -12.24 9.55 -4.84
N GLY A 61 -13.06 9.04 -5.75
CA GLY A 61 -14.37 9.61 -6.09
C GLY A 61 -15.49 9.32 -5.12
N GLY A 62 -15.23 8.60 -4.02
CA GLY A 62 -16.25 8.20 -3.05
C GLY A 62 -16.91 6.86 -3.33
N GLY A 63 -16.55 6.18 -4.43
CA GLY A 63 -16.98 4.82 -4.71
C GLY A 63 -16.39 3.82 -3.74
N LEU A 64 -17.12 2.73 -3.54
CA LEU A 64 -16.70 1.63 -2.67
C LEU A 64 -16.57 0.36 -3.49
N ARG A 65 -15.51 -0.41 -3.21
CA ARG A 65 -15.32 -1.73 -3.79
C ARG A 65 -15.17 -2.76 -2.69
N TYR A 66 -15.87 -3.85 -2.87
CA TYR A 66 -15.74 -5.02 -2.01
C TYR A 66 -15.08 -6.14 -2.80
N ASP A 67 -13.86 -6.49 -2.42
CA ASP A 67 -13.07 -7.54 -3.08
C ASP A 67 -13.00 -7.36 -4.62
N GLY A 68 -12.82 -6.11 -5.05
CA GLY A 68 -12.72 -5.72 -6.46
C GLY A 68 -14.04 -5.42 -7.17
N LYS A 69 -15.18 -5.60 -6.52
CA LYS A 69 -16.51 -5.32 -7.09
C LYS A 69 -17.09 -4.04 -6.52
N GLU A 70 -17.64 -3.19 -7.37
CA GLU A 70 -18.35 -2.01 -6.92
C GLU A 70 -19.59 -2.39 -6.12
N VAL A 71 -19.72 -1.78 -4.94
CA VAL A 71 -20.83 -2.01 -4.03
C VAL A 71 -21.26 -0.69 -3.41
N ASN A 72 -22.50 -0.63 -2.91
CA ASN A 72 -22.92 0.49 -2.08
C ASN A 72 -22.49 0.25 -0.61
N ARG A 73 -22.64 1.27 0.21
CA ARG A 73 -22.20 1.21 1.61
C ARG A 73 -22.91 0.11 2.40
N GLU A 74 -24.21 -0.03 2.23
CA GLU A 74 -25.01 -1.04 2.94
C GLU A 74 -24.59 -2.45 2.56
N GLU A 75 -24.41 -2.69 1.27
CA GLU A 75 -23.96 -3.97 0.75
C GLU A 75 -22.56 -4.31 1.25
N MET A 76 -21.65 -3.33 1.28
CA MET A 76 -20.30 -3.52 1.80
C MET A 76 -20.33 -3.95 3.27
N ILE A 77 -21.11 -3.27 4.09
CA ILE A 77 -21.22 -3.58 5.53
C ILE A 77 -21.83 -4.96 5.74
N THR A 78 -22.87 -5.30 4.99
CA THR A 78 -23.52 -6.60 5.10
C THR A 78 -22.59 -7.74 4.72
N ARG A 79 -21.86 -7.59 3.63
CA ARG A 79 -20.87 -8.60 3.19
C ARG A 79 -19.71 -8.72 4.15
N ALA A 80 -19.22 -7.58 4.65
CA ALA A 80 -18.12 -7.55 5.62
C ALA A 80 -18.53 -8.28 6.92
N LEU A 81 -19.72 -8.05 7.40
CA LEU A 81 -20.25 -8.74 8.58
C LEU A 81 -20.33 -10.26 8.38
N GLN A 82 -20.78 -10.68 7.20
CA GLN A 82 -20.86 -12.10 6.86
C GLN A 82 -19.47 -12.75 6.78
N ASP A 83 -18.51 -12.09 6.16
CA ASP A 83 -17.13 -12.59 6.06
C ASP A 83 -16.42 -12.60 7.41
N ASP A 84 -16.66 -11.60 8.25
CA ASP A 84 -16.14 -11.55 9.61
C ASP A 84 -16.67 -12.72 10.46
N ARG A 85 -17.93 -13.05 10.34
CA ARG A 85 -18.52 -14.21 11.00
C ARG A 85 -17.92 -15.52 10.53
N ASN A 86 -17.50 -15.58 9.28
CA ASN A 86 -16.80 -16.74 8.71
C ASN A 86 -15.32 -16.79 9.10
N GLY A 87 -14.84 -15.86 9.89
CA GLY A 87 -13.47 -15.80 10.37
C GLY A 87 -12.47 -15.22 9.39
N ARG A 88 -12.93 -14.53 8.35
CA ARG A 88 -12.04 -13.86 7.40
C ARG A 88 -11.61 -12.50 7.94
N ASP A 89 -10.33 -12.20 7.74
CA ASP A 89 -9.80 -10.89 8.10
C ASP A 89 -10.30 -9.82 7.13
N ILE A 90 -10.65 -8.66 7.67
CA ILE A 90 -11.15 -7.54 6.89
C ILE A 90 -10.13 -6.42 6.92
N VAL A 91 -9.78 -5.91 5.75
CA VAL A 91 -8.84 -4.80 5.57
C VAL A 91 -9.54 -3.69 4.81
N VAL A 92 -9.48 -2.49 5.34
CA VAL A 92 -9.95 -1.29 4.65
C VAL A 92 -8.77 -0.62 3.97
N ALA A 93 -8.82 -0.50 2.66
CA ALA A 93 -7.85 0.21 1.85
C ALA A 93 -8.47 1.51 1.35
N ALA A 94 -7.84 2.63 1.59
CA ALA A 94 -8.30 3.92 1.13
C ALA A 94 -7.30 4.53 0.16
N ASP A 95 -7.82 5.13 -0.91
CA ASP A 95 -7.01 5.93 -1.81
C ASP A 95 -6.42 7.13 -1.06
N ARG A 96 -5.23 7.56 -1.48
CA ARG A 96 -4.52 8.69 -0.89
C ARG A 96 -5.34 9.97 -0.80
N ASN A 97 -6.21 10.18 -1.77
CA ASN A 97 -7.03 11.40 -1.88
C ASN A 97 -8.36 11.31 -1.13
N VAL A 98 -8.64 10.18 -0.48
CA VAL A 98 -9.86 10.02 0.31
C VAL A 98 -9.76 10.83 1.59
N PRO A 99 -10.74 11.69 1.90
CA PRO A 99 -10.76 12.40 3.18
C PRO A 99 -10.75 11.43 4.36
N TYR A 100 -9.95 11.73 5.35
CA TYR A 100 -9.82 10.91 6.56
C TYR A 100 -11.18 10.65 7.25
N GLY A 101 -12.07 11.63 7.22
CA GLY A 101 -13.42 11.50 7.78
C GLY A 101 -14.27 10.40 7.15
N ARG A 102 -14.05 10.10 5.86
CA ARG A 102 -14.74 8.99 5.21
C ARG A 102 -14.25 7.64 5.68
N VAL A 103 -12.95 7.52 5.87
CA VAL A 103 -12.33 6.30 6.38
C VAL A 103 -12.81 6.02 7.81
N THR A 104 -12.77 7.02 8.67
CA THR A 104 -13.23 6.89 10.05
C THR A 104 -14.72 6.60 10.14
N SER A 105 -15.53 7.20 9.29
CA SER A 105 -16.98 6.94 9.21
C SER A 105 -17.26 5.48 8.84
N LEU A 106 -16.54 4.94 7.89
CA LEU A 106 -16.68 3.53 7.51
C LEU A 106 -16.23 2.59 8.63
N LEU A 107 -15.08 2.87 9.24
CA LEU A 107 -14.58 2.08 10.36
C LEU A 107 -15.55 2.07 11.53
N GLU A 108 -16.12 3.22 11.84
CA GLU A 108 -17.12 3.35 12.89
C GLU A 108 -18.40 2.56 12.59
N ALA A 109 -18.88 2.63 11.33
CA ALA A 109 -20.02 1.85 10.89
C ALA A 109 -19.77 0.34 11.00
N LEU A 110 -18.59 -0.14 10.63
CA LEU A 110 -18.21 -1.54 10.78
C LEU A 110 -18.14 -1.94 12.26
N ARG A 111 -17.59 -1.08 13.09
CA ARG A 111 -17.47 -1.31 14.53
C ARG A 111 -18.83 -1.41 15.21
N LEU A 112 -19.78 -0.57 14.82
CA LEU A 112 -21.15 -0.60 15.34
C LEU A 112 -21.87 -1.91 14.99
N LYS A 113 -21.49 -2.57 13.91
CA LYS A 113 -22.02 -3.87 13.52
C LYS A 113 -21.34 -5.04 14.21
N GLY A 114 -20.34 -4.79 15.05
CA GLY A 114 -19.63 -5.81 15.81
C GLY A 114 -18.31 -6.27 15.19
N ILE A 115 -17.88 -5.67 14.10
CA ILE A 115 -16.58 -5.97 13.49
C ILE A 115 -15.52 -5.15 14.20
N ARG A 116 -14.69 -5.81 15.02
CA ARG A 116 -13.70 -5.12 15.87
C ARG A 116 -12.32 -5.11 15.26
N ASP A 117 -11.93 -6.18 14.58
CA ASP A 117 -10.59 -6.34 14.04
C ASP A 117 -10.58 -5.99 12.56
N VAL A 118 -10.34 -4.72 12.27
CA VAL A 118 -10.23 -4.22 10.91
C VAL A 118 -8.82 -3.71 10.69
N GLY A 119 -8.13 -4.30 9.73
CA GLY A 119 -6.84 -3.80 9.27
C GLY A 119 -7.04 -2.54 8.43
N LEU A 120 -6.12 -1.60 8.54
CA LEU A 120 -6.14 -0.38 7.74
C LEU A 120 -4.91 -0.33 6.84
N ALA A 121 -5.14 -0.26 5.54
CA ALA A 121 -4.11 -0.06 4.54
C ALA A 121 -4.33 1.29 3.87
N LEU A 122 -3.40 2.21 4.07
CA LEU A 122 -3.42 3.52 3.41
C LEU A 122 -2.45 3.50 2.25
N GLU A 123 -2.96 3.69 1.06
CA GLU A 123 -2.14 3.78 -0.14
C GLU A 123 -1.31 5.07 -0.10
N GLY A 124 0.03 4.92 -0.19
CA GLY A 124 0.95 6.04 -0.17
C GLY A 124 1.07 6.73 1.20
N GLY A 125 0.59 6.08 2.26
CA GLY A 125 0.64 6.63 3.60
C GLY A 125 2.05 6.64 4.18
N LYS A 126 2.69 7.78 4.13
CA LYS A 126 3.60 8.11 5.23
C LYS A 126 2.72 8.27 6.45
N ALA A 127 2.95 7.44 7.46
CA ALA A 127 2.37 7.67 8.77
C ALA A 127 2.62 9.13 9.17
N PRO A 128 1.62 9.85 9.65
CA PRO A 128 1.83 11.21 10.14
C PRO A 128 2.85 11.25 11.25
#